data_ccd3be35de6352f052fc8ed139c72a60
#
_entry.id   ccd3be35de6352f052fc8ed139c72a60
#
_cell.length_a   1.000
_cell.length_b   1.000
_cell.length_c   1.000
_cell.angle_alpha   90.00
_cell.angle_beta   90.00
_cell.angle_gamma   90.00
#
_symmetry.space_group_name_H-M   'P 1'
#
loop_
_entity.id
_entity.type
_entity.pdbx_description
1 polymer ?
#
loop_
_entity_poly.entity_id
_entity_poly.type
_entity_poly.pdbx_seq_one_letter_code
_entity_poly.pdbx_strand_id
1 'polypeptide(L)'
;INQNELNLTAGRSVVCVDREGNGNYGVYVANYGGPTRFYEYIEDRVVDLAESLNLDEVTGGRAVVAGHILTDQMDIFAANERGPNFLYFNKKGKFLDVAGQMNVRDIYQNGRGTALSDILYRGRLDILNGNWGGYHRAYVYENYKFRDIAVPSFDEPSRIRTVISADFDNDGYDEVFLNNIGEPNRLYKILENGVFQEIKLDKALEPEGLGTGAAVADIDNDGILELLISHGESGIQPLSLFKYNNEEKRSYLRIRPLNMHGAPARGATVTLITNKRKHSKTIDAGSG
;
A
#
# COMPACT_ATOMS: atom_id res chain seq x y z
N ILE A 1 18.59 -3.38 22.29
CA ILE A 1 19.22 -2.59 21.21
C ILE A 1 19.18 -1.15 21.67
N ASN A 2 20.27 -0.68 22.28
CA ASN A 2 20.38 0.74 22.59
C ASN A 2 21.16 1.39 21.46
N GLN A 3 20.46 1.96 20.51
CA GLN A 3 21.08 2.58 19.35
C GLN A 3 20.44 3.95 19.14
N ASN A 4 20.78 4.87 20.03
CA ASN A 4 20.36 6.26 19.93
C ASN A 4 20.66 6.86 18.55
N GLU A 5 21.68 6.36 17.86
CA GLU A 5 22.07 6.77 16.51
C GLU A 5 21.05 6.36 15.42
N LEU A 6 20.26 5.30 15.66
CA LEU A 6 19.24 4.86 14.73
C LEU A 6 17.88 5.58 14.91
N ASN A 7 17.75 6.42 15.93
CA ASN A 7 16.49 7.03 16.33
C ASN A 7 16.44 8.55 16.08
N LEU A 8 17.20 9.04 15.10
CA LEU A 8 17.33 10.47 14.80
C LEU A 8 16.34 11.00 13.78
N THR A 9 15.40 10.18 13.32
CA THR A 9 14.51 10.54 12.20
C THR A 9 13.03 10.31 12.54
N ALA A 10 12.15 11.05 11.86
CA ALA A 10 10.71 10.91 12.02
C ALA A 10 10.16 9.84 11.05
N GLY A 11 10.27 8.56 11.41
CA GLY A 11 9.69 7.47 10.65
C GLY A 11 8.17 7.59 10.56
N ARG A 12 7.62 7.40 9.36
CA ARG A 12 6.18 7.52 9.07
C ARG A 12 5.54 6.24 8.58
N SER A 13 6.27 5.49 7.78
CA SER A 13 5.81 4.22 7.24
C SER A 13 6.99 3.26 7.10
N VAL A 14 6.71 1.98 7.19
CA VAL A 14 7.70 0.92 7.07
C VAL A 14 7.18 -0.20 6.17
N VAL A 15 8.09 -0.87 5.47
CA VAL A 15 7.76 -2.07 4.73
C VAL A 15 8.90 -3.09 4.84
N CYS A 16 8.53 -4.38 4.94
CA CYS A 16 9.48 -5.48 4.89
C CYS A 16 9.83 -5.79 3.44
N VAL A 17 11.11 -5.99 3.15
CA VAL A 17 11.60 -6.26 1.79
C VAL A 17 12.61 -7.40 1.82
N ASP A 18 12.32 -8.49 1.14
CA ASP A 18 13.30 -9.52 0.80
C ASP A 18 13.99 -9.10 -0.50
N ARG A 19 15.06 -8.29 -0.38
CA ARG A 19 15.73 -7.72 -1.55
C ARG A 19 16.48 -8.72 -2.42
N GLU A 20 16.86 -9.85 -1.86
CA GLU A 20 17.64 -10.88 -2.56
C GLU A 20 16.81 -12.11 -2.94
N GLY A 21 15.55 -12.19 -2.49
CA GLY A 21 14.67 -13.34 -2.73
C GLY A 21 15.13 -14.60 -1.98
N ASN A 22 15.82 -14.44 -0.85
CA ASN A 22 16.43 -15.54 -0.08
C ASN A 22 15.74 -15.81 1.26
N GLY A 23 14.64 -15.09 1.57
CA GLY A 23 13.90 -15.21 2.82
C GLY A 23 14.44 -14.36 3.96
N ASN A 24 15.50 -13.58 3.74
CA ASN A 24 16.00 -12.60 4.71
C ASN A 24 15.37 -11.25 4.43
N TYR A 25 14.67 -10.73 5.42
CA TYR A 25 13.94 -9.48 5.27
C TYR A 25 14.74 -8.30 5.84
N GLY A 26 14.86 -7.25 5.03
CA GLY A 26 15.18 -5.91 5.51
C GLY A 26 13.91 -5.11 5.80
N VAL A 27 14.05 -3.97 6.44
CA VAL A 27 12.98 -3.01 6.72
C VAL A 27 13.36 -1.66 6.12
N TYR A 28 12.61 -1.25 5.10
CA TYR A 28 12.68 0.12 4.59
C TYR A 28 11.83 1.03 5.47
N VAL A 29 12.39 2.19 5.85
CA VAL A 29 11.71 3.20 6.68
C VAL A 29 11.63 4.51 5.90
N ALA A 30 10.40 4.92 5.59
CA ALA A 30 10.14 6.23 5.03
C ALA A 30 10.17 7.30 6.13
N ASN A 31 11.08 8.25 6.05
CA ASN A 31 11.25 9.32 7.02
C ASN A 31 10.74 10.66 6.49
N TYR A 32 10.21 11.49 7.38
CA TYR A 32 9.77 12.84 7.08
C TYR A 32 10.84 13.85 7.49
N GLY A 33 11.42 14.52 6.50
CA GLY A 33 12.45 15.54 6.70
C GLY A 33 13.83 14.98 7.10
N GLY A 34 14.06 13.69 6.91
CA GLY A 34 15.33 13.03 7.15
C GLY A 34 15.61 11.93 6.14
N PRO A 35 16.82 11.35 6.15
CA PRO A 35 17.16 10.29 5.21
C PRO A 35 16.31 9.04 5.49
N THR A 36 15.88 8.38 4.43
CA THR A 36 15.25 7.07 4.51
C THR A 36 16.26 6.05 5.04
N ARG A 37 15.80 4.95 5.60
CA ARG A 37 16.62 3.90 6.20
C ARG A 37 16.27 2.55 5.63
N PHE A 38 17.27 1.65 5.62
CA PHE A 38 17.07 0.26 5.27
C PHE A 38 17.84 -0.64 6.24
N TYR A 39 17.12 -1.27 7.15
CA TYR A 39 17.72 -2.08 8.20
C TYR A 39 17.68 -3.55 7.86
N GLU A 40 18.81 -4.24 7.99
CA GLU A 40 18.90 -5.69 7.98
C GLU A 40 19.55 -6.22 9.25
N TYR A 41 19.24 -7.46 9.60
CA TYR A 41 19.88 -8.17 10.69
C TYR A 41 21.06 -8.98 10.15
N ILE A 42 22.28 -8.55 10.48
CA ILE A 42 23.53 -9.11 9.97
C ILE A 42 24.47 -9.35 11.15
N GLU A 43 25.02 -10.56 11.29
CA GLU A 43 26.00 -10.91 12.34
C GLU A 43 25.54 -10.43 13.73
N ASP A 44 24.34 -10.83 14.14
CA ASP A 44 23.73 -10.53 15.44
C ASP A 44 23.49 -9.05 15.76
N ARG A 45 23.46 -8.19 14.75
CA ARG A 45 23.18 -6.76 14.90
C ARG A 45 22.30 -6.21 13.79
N VAL A 46 21.58 -5.14 14.10
CA VAL A 46 20.83 -4.37 13.11
C VAL A 46 21.79 -3.39 12.44
N VAL A 47 21.87 -3.44 11.11
CA VAL A 47 22.73 -2.58 10.28
C VAL A 47 21.88 -1.74 9.36
N ASP A 48 22.16 -0.44 9.25
CA ASP A 48 21.56 0.42 8.24
C ASP A 48 22.35 0.30 6.94
N LEU A 49 21.69 -0.16 5.89
CA LEU A 49 22.28 -0.35 4.57
C LEU A 49 21.81 0.70 3.55
N ALA A 50 21.02 1.70 3.96
CA ALA A 50 20.37 2.62 3.02
C ALA A 50 21.37 3.26 2.04
N GLU A 51 22.48 3.82 2.53
CA GLU A 51 23.52 4.44 1.70
C GLU A 51 24.12 3.46 0.68
N SER A 52 24.47 2.25 1.12
CA SER A 52 25.08 1.22 0.25
C SER A 52 24.11 0.66 -0.80
N LEU A 53 22.80 0.86 -0.60
CA LEU A 53 21.72 0.41 -1.47
C LEU A 53 21.11 1.55 -2.31
N ASN A 54 21.64 2.79 -2.21
CA ASN A 54 21.09 4.01 -2.82
C ASN A 54 19.65 4.31 -2.41
N LEU A 55 19.37 4.16 -1.12
CA LEU A 55 18.05 4.38 -0.51
C LEU A 55 18.05 5.48 0.55
N ASP A 56 19.14 6.22 0.76
CA ASP A 56 19.34 7.18 1.85
C ASP A 56 18.88 8.61 1.55
N GLU A 57 17.94 8.77 0.64
CA GLU A 57 17.40 10.07 0.23
C GLU A 57 16.70 10.81 1.37
N VAL A 58 16.96 12.11 1.48
CA VAL A 58 16.22 12.99 2.40
C VAL A 58 14.88 13.36 1.78
N THR A 59 13.80 12.91 2.38
CA THR A 59 12.46 12.99 1.79
C THR A 59 11.40 13.50 2.75
N GLY A 60 10.23 13.83 2.20
CA GLY A 60 8.98 13.96 2.94
C GLY A 60 8.23 12.63 3.01
N GLY A 61 8.91 11.54 3.32
CA GLY A 61 8.35 10.18 3.28
C GLY A 61 7.07 10.02 4.11
N ARG A 62 6.05 9.43 3.52
CA ARG A 62 4.73 9.25 4.16
C ARG A 62 4.19 7.83 4.05
N ALA A 63 4.13 7.29 2.86
CA ALA A 63 3.60 5.96 2.61
C ALA A 63 4.58 5.14 1.78
N VAL A 64 4.61 3.84 2.01
CA VAL A 64 5.46 2.93 1.27
C VAL A 64 4.80 1.58 1.12
N VAL A 65 4.96 0.99 -0.06
CA VAL A 65 4.59 -0.40 -0.36
C VAL A 65 5.72 -1.09 -1.09
N ALA A 66 5.82 -2.41 -0.94
CA ALA A 66 6.78 -3.22 -1.66
C ALA A 66 6.13 -4.50 -2.18
N GLY A 67 6.57 -4.93 -3.35
CA GLY A 67 6.05 -6.13 -4.00
C GLY A 67 6.67 -6.32 -5.38
N HIS A 68 6.20 -7.32 -6.11
CA HIS A 68 6.62 -7.60 -7.49
C HIS A 68 5.95 -6.62 -8.47
N ILE A 69 6.41 -5.36 -8.45
CA ILE A 69 5.81 -4.26 -9.23
C ILE A 69 6.33 -4.28 -10.66
N LEU A 70 7.65 -4.27 -10.85
CA LEU A 70 8.32 -4.25 -12.16
C LEU A 70 9.02 -5.57 -12.47
N THR A 71 9.46 -6.28 -11.45
CA THR A 71 10.28 -7.49 -11.55
C THR A 71 9.66 -8.66 -10.79
N ASP A 72 10.35 -9.80 -10.83
CA ASP A 72 10.13 -10.96 -9.96
C ASP A 72 10.81 -10.85 -8.58
N GLN A 73 11.35 -9.66 -8.26
CA GLN A 73 11.90 -9.30 -6.96
C GLN A 73 11.04 -8.19 -6.33
N MET A 74 11.20 -7.96 -5.03
CA MET A 74 10.46 -6.90 -4.34
C MET A 74 11.03 -5.53 -4.70
N ASP A 75 10.30 -4.78 -5.52
CA ASP A 75 10.50 -3.36 -5.75
C ASP A 75 9.83 -2.55 -4.63
N ILE A 76 10.19 -1.27 -4.47
CA ILE A 76 9.63 -0.39 -3.46
C ILE A 76 9.01 0.84 -4.13
N PHE A 77 7.75 1.14 -3.85
CA PHE A 77 7.15 2.42 -4.17
C PHE A 77 7.01 3.25 -2.90
N ALA A 78 7.64 4.43 -2.88
CA ALA A 78 7.62 5.36 -1.75
C ALA A 78 6.97 6.68 -2.15
N ALA A 79 5.83 6.98 -1.54
CA ALA A 79 5.09 8.22 -1.73
C ALA A 79 5.54 9.29 -0.74
N ASN A 80 5.77 10.49 -1.25
CA ASN A 80 6.32 11.59 -0.49
C ASN A 80 5.40 12.82 -0.44
N GLU A 81 5.45 13.54 0.65
CA GLU A 81 4.88 14.87 0.81
C GLU A 81 5.94 15.91 0.45
N ARG A 82 5.57 16.90 -0.36
CA ARG A 82 6.46 17.99 -0.80
C ARG A 82 7.72 17.52 -1.52
N GLY A 83 7.57 16.55 -2.40
CA GLY A 83 8.67 16.03 -3.19
C GLY A 83 8.25 14.89 -4.10
N PRO A 84 9.17 14.40 -4.94
CA PRO A 84 8.87 13.33 -5.86
C PRO A 84 8.57 12.02 -5.14
N ASN A 85 7.69 11.21 -5.72
CA ASN A 85 7.63 9.80 -5.37
C ASN A 85 8.84 9.07 -5.94
N PHE A 86 9.23 7.96 -5.28
CA PHE A 86 10.26 7.06 -5.76
C PHE A 86 9.66 5.70 -6.13
N LEU A 87 10.21 5.11 -7.18
CA LEU A 87 9.99 3.71 -7.53
C LEU A 87 11.36 3.05 -7.64
N TYR A 88 11.75 2.38 -6.60
CA TYR A 88 13.03 1.69 -6.53
C TYR A 88 12.92 0.31 -7.17
N PHE A 89 13.44 0.21 -8.37
CA PHE A 89 13.62 -1.03 -9.09
C PHE A 89 14.69 -1.89 -8.41
N ASN A 90 14.33 -3.09 -8.04
CA ASN A 90 15.26 -4.03 -7.43
C ASN A 90 16.07 -4.79 -8.48
N LYS A 91 17.36 -4.52 -8.55
CA LYS A 91 18.29 -5.21 -9.41
C LYS A 91 19.24 -6.08 -8.58
N LYS A 92 18.82 -7.32 -8.31
CA LYS A 92 19.62 -8.30 -7.55
C LYS A 92 20.07 -7.77 -6.19
N GLY A 93 19.13 -7.26 -5.41
CA GLY A 93 19.37 -6.74 -4.07
C GLY A 93 19.90 -5.31 -3.99
N LYS A 94 20.10 -4.62 -5.11
CA LYS A 94 20.41 -3.18 -5.18
C LYS A 94 19.28 -2.43 -5.83
N PHE A 95 19.08 -1.18 -5.44
CA PHE A 95 17.96 -0.39 -5.88
C PHE A 95 18.38 0.75 -6.81
N LEU A 96 17.50 1.05 -7.77
CA LEU A 96 17.62 2.18 -8.69
C LEU A 96 16.28 2.91 -8.75
N ASP A 97 16.24 4.22 -8.47
CA ASP A 97 15.02 5.01 -8.69
C ASP A 97 14.72 5.13 -10.19
N VAL A 98 13.57 4.61 -10.57
CA VAL A 98 13.06 4.67 -11.94
C VAL A 98 11.73 5.42 -12.04
N ALA A 99 11.29 6.11 -10.97
CA ALA A 99 10.00 6.78 -10.92
C ALA A 99 9.77 7.76 -12.09
N GLY A 100 10.83 8.48 -12.49
CA GLY A 100 10.77 9.39 -13.65
C GLY A 100 10.55 8.66 -14.97
N GLN A 101 11.31 7.59 -15.21
CA GLN A 101 11.20 6.77 -16.41
C GLN A 101 9.86 6.02 -16.48
N MET A 102 9.30 5.69 -15.34
CA MET A 102 8.05 4.94 -15.19
C MET A 102 6.81 5.83 -15.07
N ASN A 103 6.93 7.17 -15.12
CA ASN A 103 5.83 8.15 -15.03
C ASN A 103 5.04 8.12 -13.70
N VAL A 104 5.70 7.79 -12.57
CA VAL A 104 5.05 7.78 -11.24
C VAL A 104 5.65 8.79 -10.27
N ARG A 105 6.50 9.68 -10.76
CA ARG A 105 7.24 10.63 -9.93
C ARG A 105 6.39 11.66 -9.22
N ASP A 106 5.31 12.12 -9.82
CA ASP A 106 4.23 12.98 -9.30
C ASP A 106 4.71 14.13 -8.37
N ILE A 107 5.68 14.91 -8.85
CA ILE A 107 6.47 15.88 -8.07
C ILE A 107 5.67 17.03 -7.42
N TYR A 108 4.44 17.27 -7.88
CA TYR A 108 3.60 18.38 -7.42
C TYR A 108 2.52 17.95 -6.42
N GLN A 109 2.49 16.67 -6.07
CA GLN A 109 1.49 16.12 -5.18
C GLN A 109 2.07 15.80 -3.79
N ASN A 110 1.19 15.51 -2.84
CA ASN A 110 1.56 15.18 -1.47
C ASN A 110 1.08 13.76 -1.14
N GLY A 111 1.87 12.75 -1.53
CA GLY A 111 1.53 11.36 -1.28
C GLY A 111 1.40 11.03 0.21
N ARG A 112 0.30 10.40 0.59
CA ARG A 112 -0.02 10.06 1.99
C ARG A 112 -0.41 8.61 2.22
N GLY A 113 -1.16 8.02 1.31
CA GLY A 113 -1.59 6.64 1.36
C GLY A 113 -1.27 5.93 0.06
N THR A 114 -0.85 4.67 0.11
CA THR A 114 -0.58 3.88 -1.11
C THR A 114 -0.91 2.42 -0.90
N ALA A 115 -1.38 1.76 -1.96
CA ALA A 115 -1.65 0.34 -1.97
C ALA A 115 -1.24 -0.28 -3.31
N LEU A 116 -0.94 -1.59 -3.29
CA LEU A 116 -0.78 -2.39 -4.50
C LEU A 116 -2.10 -3.11 -4.80
N SER A 117 -2.53 -3.09 -6.04
CA SER A 117 -3.76 -3.76 -6.50
C SER A 117 -3.61 -4.22 -7.94
N ASP A 118 -4.22 -5.33 -8.31
CA ASP A 118 -4.36 -5.73 -9.72
C ASP A 118 -5.58 -5.06 -10.33
N ILE A 119 -5.47 -3.75 -10.62
CA ILE A 119 -6.57 -2.86 -11.03
C ILE A 119 -7.30 -3.38 -12.28
N LEU A 120 -6.58 -3.98 -13.20
CA LEU A 120 -7.12 -4.47 -14.47
C LEU A 120 -7.31 -6.00 -14.51
N TYR A 121 -7.15 -6.68 -13.37
CA TYR A 121 -7.32 -8.14 -13.25
C TYR A 121 -6.53 -8.96 -14.28
N ARG A 122 -5.26 -8.56 -14.47
CA ARG A 122 -4.35 -9.16 -15.45
C ARG A 122 -3.32 -10.10 -14.84
N GLY A 123 -3.33 -10.25 -13.51
CA GLY A 123 -2.33 -11.01 -12.77
C GLY A 123 -1.04 -10.19 -12.54
N ARG A 124 -1.17 -8.87 -12.42
CA ARG A 124 -0.05 -7.95 -12.21
C ARG A 124 -0.43 -6.87 -11.21
N LEU A 125 0.50 -6.50 -10.35
CA LEU A 125 0.32 -5.42 -9.39
C LEU A 125 0.49 -4.06 -10.07
N ASP A 126 -0.47 -3.19 -9.82
CA ASP A 126 -0.54 -1.78 -10.17
C ASP A 126 -0.47 -0.94 -8.87
N ILE A 127 -0.37 0.38 -8.96
CA ILE A 127 -0.16 1.27 -7.81
C ILE A 127 -1.35 2.22 -7.64
N LEU A 128 -1.94 2.22 -6.46
CA LEU A 128 -2.88 3.26 -6.02
C LEU A 128 -2.12 4.24 -5.11
N ASN A 129 -2.26 5.55 -5.36
CA ASN A 129 -1.61 6.58 -4.56
C ASN A 129 -2.58 7.71 -4.23
N GLY A 130 -2.87 7.87 -2.94
CA GLY A 130 -3.67 8.95 -2.40
C GLY A 130 -2.83 10.16 -2.04
N ASN A 131 -3.20 11.33 -2.55
CA ASN A 131 -2.51 12.59 -2.37
C ASN A 131 -3.30 13.53 -1.44
N TRP A 132 -2.66 14.06 -0.43
CA TRP A 132 -3.24 15.00 0.52
C TRP A 132 -3.55 16.34 -0.16
N GLY A 133 -4.84 16.68 -0.23
CA GLY A 133 -5.30 17.91 -0.86
C GLY A 133 -4.95 18.02 -2.35
N GLY A 134 -4.63 16.89 -2.99
CA GLY A 134 -4.25 16.80 -4.38
C GLY A 134 -4.91 15.61 -5.07
N TYR A 135 -4.77 15.54 -6.40
CA TYR A 135 -5.39 14.51 -7.21
C TYR A 135 -4.85 13.11 -6.89
N HIS A 136 -5.73 12.16 -6.56
CA HIS A 136 -5.36 10.77 -6.36
C HIS A 136 -4.98 10.10 -7.67
N ARG A 137 -4.19 9.02 -7.60
CA ARG A 137 -3.66 8.32 -8.77
C ARG A 137 -4.01 6.84 -8.75
N ALA A 138 -4.27 6.31 -9.94
CA ALA A 138 -4.41 4.90 -10.21
C ALA A 138 -3.46 4.54 -11.37
N TYR A 139 -2.25 4.15 -11.03
CA TYR A 139 -1.21 3.86 -12.01
C TYR A 139 -1.25 2.40 -12.45
N VAL A 140 -1.59 2.15 -13.71
CA VAL A 140 -1.53 0.83 -14.33
C VAL A 140 -0.33 0.71 -15.25
N TYR A 141 0.36 -0.43 -15.18
CA TYR A 141 1.55 -0.66 -16.01
C TYR A 141 1.17 -1.16 -17.40
N GLU A 142 1.47 -0.37 -18.41
CA GLU A 142 1.22 -0.66 -19.83
C GLU A 142 2.38 -0.13 -20.69
N ASN A 143 2.74 -0.87 -21.73
CA ASN A 143 3.77 -0.44 -22.67
C ASN A 143 5.08 0.02 -22.02
N TYR A 144 5.55 -0.74 -21.02
CA TYR A 144 6.79 -0.50 -20.26
C TYR A 144 6.81 0.78 -19.42
N LYS A 145 5.64 1.36 -19.11
CA LYS A 145 5.47 2.52 -18.25
C LYS A 145 4.15 2.44 -17.48
N PHE A 146 4.01 3.24 -16.45
CA PHE A 146 2.73 3.46 -15.81
C PHE A 146 1.93 4.54 -16.52
N ARG A 147 0.64 4.31 -16.63
CA ARG A 147 -0.37 5.27 -17.05
C ARG A 147 -1.36 5.48 -15.92
N ASP A 148 -1.63 6.73 -15.60
CA ASP A 148 -2.69 7.08 -14.66
C ASP A 148 -4.05 6.89 -15.35
N ILE A 149 -4.92 6.11 -14.73
CA ILE A 149 -6.29 5.86 -15.18
C ILE A 149 -7.34 6.36 -14.21
N ALA A 150 -6.92 7.11 -13.18
CA ALA A 150 -7.86 7.70 -12.25
C ALA A 150 -8.96 8.49 -12.97
N VAL A 151 -10.21 8.21 -12.59
CA VAL A 151 -11.37 8.91 -13.12
C VAL A 151 -11.71 10.11 -12.21
N PRO A 152 -12.42 11.15 -12.73
CA PRO A 152 -12.69 12.38 -11.95
C PRO A 152 -13.35 12.16 -10.58
N SER A 153 -14.18 11.12 -10.42
CA SER A 153 -14.77 10.80 -9.12
C SER A 153 -13.75 10.22 -8.13
N PHE A 154 -12.77 9.47 -8.63
CA PHE A 154 -11.72 8.86 -7.79
C PHE A 154 -10.58 9.83 -7.50
N ASP A 155 -10.14 10.62 -8.50
CA ASP A 155 -8.98 11.49 -8.37
C ASP A 155 -9.26 12.78 -7.57
N GLU A 156 -10.53 13.04 -7.22
CA GLU A 156 -10.94 14.24 -6.49
C GLU A 156 -10.14 14.43 -5.20
N PRO A 157 -9.51 15.61 -5.00
CA PRO A 157 -8.70 15.88 -3.82
C PRO A 157 -9.41 15.65 -2.49
N SER A 158 -8.70 15.07 -1.51
CA SER A 158 -9.20 14.91 -0.15
C SER A 158 -8.06 14.94 0.88
N ARG A 159 -8.41 14.99 2.15
CA ARG A 159 -7.44 14.88 3.26
C ARG A 159 -7.13 13.40 3.56
N ILE A 160 -6.67 12.71 2.56
CA ILE A 160 -6.39 11.28 2.66
C ILE A 160 -5.27 10.94 3.64
N ARG A 161 -5.41 9.79 4.30
CA ARG A 161 -4.40 9.19 5.19
C ARG A 161 -4.00 7.81 4.73
N THR A 162 -4.96 6.98 4.35
CA THR A 162 -4.70 5.58 3.99
C THR A 162 -5.50 5.20 2.76
N VAL A 163 -4.89 4.38 1.91
CA VAL A 163 -5.55 3.70 0.79
C VAL A 163 -5.51 2.20 1.06
N ILE A 164 -6.67 1.55 0.97
CA ILE A 164 -6.79 0.08 1.09
C ILE A 164 -7.43 -0.45 -0.18
N SER A 165 -6.89 -1.56 -0.71
CA SER A 165 -7.51 -2.33 -1.78
C SER A 165 -7.84 -3.73 -1.27
N ALA A 166 -9.13 -4.06 -1.18
CA ALA A 166 -9.60 -5.32 -0.66
C ALA A 166 -10.97 -5.68 -1.24
N ASP A 167 -11.26 -6.98 -1.35
CA ASP A 167 -12.57 -7.49 -1.74
C ASP A 167 -13.45 -7.59 -0.48
N PHE A 168 -14.18 -6.51 -0.17
CA PHE A 168 -15.00 -6.42 1.04
C PHE A 168 -16.30 -7.20 0.93
N ASP A 169 -16.84 -7.37 -0.27
CA ASP A 169 -18.14 -8.01 -0.49
C ASP A 169 -18.03 -9.45 -1.02
N ASN A 170 -16.79 -9.97 -1.18
CA ASN A 170 -16.49 -11.31 -1.70
C ASN A 170 -17.06 -11.57 -3.10
N ASP A 171 -17.14 -10.55 -3.96
CA ASP A 171 -17.56 -10.76 -5.35
C ASP A 171 -16.36 -11.03 -6.29
N GLY A 172 -15.16 -10.97 -5.72
CA GLY A 172 -13.90 -11.24 -6.37
C GLY A 172 -13.34 -10.03 -7.14
N TYR A 173 -13.90 -8.83 -6.96
CA TYR A 173 -13.34 -7.57 -7.40
C TYR A 173 -12.96 -6.75 -6.17
N ASP A 174 -11.78 -6.12 -6.21
CA ASP A 174 -11.36 -5.28 -5.10
C ASP A 174 -12.15 -3.97 -5.06
N GLU A 175 -12.51 -3.55 -3.87
CA GLU A 175 -12.87 -2.18 -3.58
C GLU A 175 -11.65 -1.41 -3.09
N VAL A 176 -11.64 -0.10 -3.35
CA VAL A 176 -10.64 0.83 -2.87
C VAL A 176 -11.26 1.75 -1.83
N PHE A 177 -10.83 1.62 -0.60
CA PHE A 177 -11.23 2.49 0.50
C PHE A 177 -10.21 3.61 0.69
N LEU A 178 -10.71 4.85 0.71
CA LEU A 178 -9.94 6.07 1.00
C LEU A 178 -10.30 6.57 2.40
N ASN A 179 -9.38 6.40 3.36
CA ASN A 179 -9.55 6.90 4.71
C ASN A 179 -9.12 8.36 4.78
N ASN A 180 -10.03 9.25 5.14
CA ASN A 180 -9.83 10.69 5.23
C ASN A 180 -9.85 11.18 6.68
N ILE A 181 -9.26 12.35 6.94
CA ILE A 181 -9.31 13.02 8.23
C ILE A 181 -10.11 14.32 8.14
N GLY A 182 -11.20 14.43 8.93
CA GLY A 182 -12.08 15.59 8.94
C GLY A 182 -12.85 15.82 7.65
N GLU A 183 -12.99 14.79 6.84
CA GLU A 183 -13.75 14.71 5.60
C GLU A 183 -14.33 13.30 5.45
N PRO A 184 -15.42 13.13 4.67
CA PRO A 184 -15.99 11.81 4.44
C PRO A 184 -14.98 10.80 3.87
N ASN A 185 -14.99 9.58 4.38
CA ASN A 185 -14.34 8.46 3.74
C ASN A 185 -15.02 8.13 2.41
N ARG A 186 -14.29 7.51 1.48
CA ARG A 186 -14.80 7.12 0.16
C ARG A 186 -14.51 5.65 -0.11
N LEU A 187 -15.41 5.00 -0.83
CA LEU A 187 -15.24 3.61 -1.28
C LEU A 187 -15.56 3.50 -2.77
N TYR A 188 -14.70 2.83 -3.49
CA TYR A 188 -14.86 2.60 -4.93
C TYR A 188 -14.71 1.13 -5.26
N LYS A 189 -15.59 0.62 -6.11
CA LYS A 189 -15.43 -0.69 -6.72
C LYS A 189 -14.64 -0.56 -8.02
N ILE A 190 -13.67 -1.45 -8.20
CA ILE A 190 -12.91 -1.55 -9.44
C ILE A 190 -13.65 -2.51 -10.37
N LEU A 191 -14.21 -1.99 -11.47
CA LEU A 191 -14.87 -2.79 -12.49
C LEU A 191 -13.86 -3.47 -13.43
N GLU A 192 -14.27 -4.49 -14.17
CA GLU A 192 -13.41 -5.28 -15.10
C GLU A 192 -12.61 -4.44 -16.10
N ASN A 193 -13.11 -3.27 -16.46
CA ASN A 193 -12.46 -2.35 -17.39
C ASN A 193 -11.54 -1.31 -16.70
N GLY A 194 -11.31 -1.47 -15.39
CA GLY A 194 -10.51 -0.54 -14.59
C GLY A 194 -11.22 0.77 -14.25
N VAL A 195 -12.54 0.85 -14.45
CA VAL A 195 -13.33 2.03 -14.04
C VAL A 195 -13.62 1.94 -12.55
N PHE A 196 -13.40 3.04 -11.85
CA PHE A 196 -13.73 3.21 -10.44
C PHE A 196 -15.18 3.70 -10.33
N GLN A 197 -16.03 2.87 -9.74
CA GLN A 197 -17.42 3.20 -9.43
C GLN A 197 -17.55 3.49 -7.94
N GLU A 198 -17.95 4.69 -7.58
CA GLU A 198 -18.18 5.04 -6.18
C GLU A 198 -19.32 4.21 -5.57
N ILE A 199 -19.07 3.69 -4.36
CA ILE A 199 -20.05 2.96 -3.55
C ILE A 199 -20.44 3.87 -2.39
N LYS A 200 -21.75 4.01 -2.17
CA LYS A 200 -22.26 4.77 -1.05
C LYS A 200 -21.94 4.05 0.27
N LEU A 201 -21.12 4.69 1.09
CA LEU A 201 -20.89 4.28 2.47
C LEU A 201 -22.07 4.68 3.36
N ASP A 202 -22.37 3.82 4.34
CA ASP A 202 -23.28 4.13 5.44
C ASP A 202 -22.47 4.69 6.63
N LYS A 203 -22.35 3.94 7.72
CA LYS A 203 -21.65 4.39 8.93
C LYS A 203 -20.14 4.59 8.72
N ALA A 204 -19.52 3.83 7.83
CA ALA A 204 -18.10 3.98 7.49
C ALA A 204 -17.79 5.27 6.69
N LEU A 205 -18.79 6.06 6.32
CA LEU A 205 -18.61 7.38 5.72
C LEU A 205 -17.89 8.35 6.66
N GLU A 206 -18.19 8.33 7.95
CA GLU A 206 -17.56 9.11 9.02
C GLU A 206 -17.20 10.55 8.58
N PRO A 207 -18.18 11.42 8.24
CA PRO A 207 -17.91 12.71 7.61
C PRO A 207 -17.09 13.68 8.47
N GLU A 208 -17.05 13.48 9.79
CA GLU A 208 -16.25 14.23 10.75
C GLU A 208 -15.20 13.34 11.43
N GLY A 209 -14.93 12.17 10.84
CA GLY A 209 -13.96 11.22 11.35
C GLY A 209 -12.54 11.77 11.28
N LEU A 210 -11.79 11.65 12.38
CA LEU A 210 -10.37 12.03 12.43
C LEU A 210 -9.49 10.82 12.05
N GLY A 211 -9.82 10.15 10.95
CA GLY A 211 -9.13 8.94 10.50
C GLY A 211 -7.65 9.18 10.25
N THR A 212 -6.78 8.45 10.95
CA THR A 212 -5.32 8.54 10.84
C THR A 212 -4.68 7.33 10.22
N GLY A 213 -5.37 6.20 10.25
CA GLY A 213 -4.94 4.93 9.64
C GLY A 213 -6.12 3.96 9.56
N ALA A 214 -6.02 3.01 8.65
CA ALA A 214 -7.00 1.95 8.51
C ALA A 214 -6.30 0.62 8.17
N ALA A 215 -6.94 -0.48 8.54
CA ALA A 215 -6.47 -1.84 8.25
C ALA A 215 -7.66 -2.77 8.02
N VAL A 216 -7.43 -3.87 7.32
CA VAL A 216 -8.44 -4.89 7.08
C VAL A 216 -7.97 -6.26 7.55
N ALA A 217 -8.88 -7.02 8.15
CA ALA A 217 -8.66 -8.42 8.51
C ALA A 217 -10.00 -9.15 8.61
N ASP A 218 -9.99 -10.45 8.41
CA ASP A 218 -11.10 -11.35 8.76
C ASP A 218 -10.91 -11.77 10.22
N ILE A 219 -11.48 -10.98 11.14
CA ILE A 219 -11.22 -11.09 12.59
C ILE A 219 -11.99 -12.27 13.20
N ASP A 220 -13.22 -12.52 12.76
CA ASP A 220 -14.08 -13.58 13.28
C ASP A 220 -14.00 -14.88 12.45
N ASN A 221 -13.19 -14.90 11.41
CA ASN A 221 -12.94 -16.03 10.52
C ASN A 221 -14.17 -16.52 9.72
N ASP A 222 -15.06 -15.61 9.36
CA ASP A 222 -16.23 -15.92 8.52
C ASP A 222 -16.00 -15.68 7.03
N GLY A 223 -14.82 -15.14 6.66
CA GLY A 223 -14.39 -14.88 5.29
C GLY A 223 -14.78 -13.50 4.75
N ILE A 224 -15.44 -12.67 5.55
CA ILE A 224 -15.71 -11.27 5.23
C ILE A 224 -14.69 -10.42 5.95
N LEU A 225 -14.08 -9.47 5.24
CA LEU A 225 -13.08 -8.59 5.83
C LEU A 225 -13.75 -7.48 6.66
N GLU A 226 -13.29 -7.32 7.91
CA GLU A 226 -13.60 -6.14 8.72
C GLU A 226 -12.62 -5.01 8.42
N LEU A 227 -13.14 -3.78 8.43
CA LEU A 227 -12.38 -2.55 8.32
C LEU A 227 -12.22 -1.91 9.70
N LEU A 228 -10.99 -1.81 10.18
CA LEU A 228 -10.64 -1.09 11.39
C LEU A 228 -10.09 0.29 10.99
N ILE A 229 -10.62 1.36 11.60
CA ILE A 229 -10.14 2.73 11.43
C ILE A 229 -9.66 3.27 12.77
N SER A 230 -8.44 3.80 12.80
CA SER A 230 -7.89 4.55 13.93
C SER A 230 -8.11 6.04 13.74
N HIS A 231 -8.40 6.73 14.83
CA HIS A 231 -8.64 8.18 14.85
C HIS A 231 -7.66 8.89 15.79
N GLY A 232 -7.43 10.17 15.53
CA GLY A 232 -6.52 10.95 16.37
C GLY A 232 -6.04 12.24 15.74
N GLU A 233 -4.80 12.59 16.05
CA GLU A 233 -4.07 13.80 15.63
C GLU A 233 -4.65 15.09 16.21
N SER A 234 -5.83 15.54 15.81
CA SER A 234 -6.44 16.81 16.25
C SER A 234 -7.55 16.65 17.30
N GLY A 235 -7.88 15.44 17.69
CA GLY A 235 -8.91 15.16 18.70
C GLY A 235 -8.90 13.69 19.13
N ILE A 236 -9.64 13.40 20.20
CA ILE A 236 -9.81 12.03 20.71
C ILE A 236 -11.13 11.49 20.16
N GLN A 237 -11.04 10.40 19.39
CA GLN A 237 -12.18 9.61 18.92
C GLN A 237 -11.90 8.12 19.14
N PRO A 238 -12.92 7.29 19.38
CA PRO A 238 -12.76 5.85 19.52
C PRO A 238 -12.32 5.23 18.20
N LEU A 239 -11.76 4.02 18.26
CA LEU A 239 -11.57 3.18 17.09
C LEU A 239 -12.93 2.80 16.49
N SER A 240 -13.02 2.76 15.17
CA SER A 240 -14.18 2.25 14.46
C SER A 240 -13.88 0.89 13.84
N LEU A 241 -14.81 -0.04 13.99
CA LEU A 241 -14.76 -1.36 13.37
C LEU A 241 -16.02 -1.55 12.54
N PHE A 242 -15.86 -1.76 11.25
CA PHE A 242 -16.95 -1.97 10.30
C PHE A 242 -16.84 -3.34 9.64
N LYS A 243 -17.99 -3.94 9.39
CA LYS A 243 -18.13 -5.16 8.60
C LYS A 243 -19.13 -4.91 7.50
N TYR A 244 -18.84 -5.40 6.31
CA TYR A 244 -19.78 -5.36 5.20
C TYR A 244 -20.97 -6.27 5.53
N ASN A 245 -22.16 -5.69 5.51
CA ASN A 245 -23.39 -6.45 5.74
C ASN A 245 -23.83 -7.08 4.41
N ASN A 246 -23.35 -8.29 4.14
CA ASN A 246 -23.73 -9.03 2.96
C ASN A 246 -24.88 -9.99 3.27
N GLU A 247 -26.07 -9.74 2.70
CA GLU A 247 -27.19 -10.67 2.79
C GLU A 247 -26.98 -11.93 1.94
N GLU A 248 -26.10 -11.84 0.93
CA GLU A 248 -25.75 -12.96 0.05
C GLU A 248 -24.47 -13.64 0.56
N LYS A 249 -24.56 -14.91 0.95
CA LYS A 249 -23.36 -15.71 1.25
C LYS A 249 -22.59 -15.98 -0.03
N ARG A 250 -21.42 -15.34 -0.18
CA ARG A 250 -20.48 -15.59 -1.27
C ARG A 250 -19.36 -16.51 -0.80
N SER A 251 -18.78 -17.24 -1.74
CA SER A 251 -17.63 -18.10 -1.47
C SER A 251 -16.35 -17.28 -1.39
N TYR A 252 -15.46 -17.63 -0.49
CA TYR A 252 -14.13 -17.02 -0.37
C TYR A 252 -13.04 -18.08 -0.40
N LEU A 253 -11.84 -17.66 -0.70
CA LEU A 253 -10.63 -18.50 -0.67
C LEU A 253 -9.59 -17.82 0.21
N ARG A 254 -9.23 -18.49 1.32
CA ARG A 254 -8.14 -18.04 2.18
C ARG A 254 -6.86 -18.76 1.81
N ILE A 255 -5.82 -18.01 1.44
CA ILE A 255 -4.49 -18.54 1.12
C ILE A 255 -3.50 -17.98 2.12
N ARG A 256 -2.72 -18.86 2.74
CA ARG A 256 -1.65 -18.53 3.67
C ARG A 256 -0.32 -19.08 3.15
N PRO A 257 0.38 -18.36 2.27
CA PRO A 257 1.70 -18.78 1.82
C PRO A 257 2.69 -18.77 2.98
N LEU A 258 3.47 -19.81 3.09
CA LEU A 258 4.51 -19.93 4.09
C LEU A 258 5.87 -20.10 3.40
N ASN A 259 6.91 -19.53 3.98
CA ASN A 259 8.27 -19.80 3.57
C ASN A 259 8.73 -21.18 4.06
N MET A 260 9.94 -21.58 3.69
CA MET A 260 10.52 -22.89 4.06
C MET A 260 10.65 -23.10 5.57
N HIS A 261 10.56 -22.06 6.38
CA HIS A 261 10.63 -22.11 7.84
C HIS A 261 9.24 -22.06 8.52
N GLY A 262 8.15 -22.07 7.74
CA GLY A 262 6.78 -22.01 8.25
C GLY A 262 6.30 -20.61 8.67
N ALA A 263 7.08 -19.56 8.39
CA ALA A 263 6.66 -18.17 8.58
C ALA A 263 5.89 -17.63 7.36
N PRO A 264 5.04 -16.59 7.51
CA PRO A 264 4.39 -15.96 6.36
C PRO A 264 5.39 -15.53 5.30
N ALA A 265 5.16 -15.93 4.05
CA ALA A 265 6.00 -15.60 2.91
C ALA A 265 5.73 -14.16 2.44
N ARG A 266 6.21 -13.17 3.22
CA ARG A 266 6.05 -11.75 2.86
C ARG A 266 6.72 -11.44 1.54
N GLY A 267 6.08 -10.60 0.72
CA GLY A 267 6.52 -10.28 -0.64
C GLY A 267 6.08 -11.31 -1.68
N ALA A 268 5.61 -12.49 -1.29
CA ALA A 268 5.06 -13.44 -2.24
C ALA A 268 3.83 -12.88 -2.94
N THR A 269 3.74 -13.09 -4.24
CA THR A 269 2.54 -12.77 -5.02
C THR A 269 1.71 -14.03 -5.23
N VAL A 270 0.44 -13.94 -4.85
CA VAL A 270 -0.56 -14.99 -5.11
C VAL A 270 -1.41 -14.57 -6.28
N THR A 271 -1.49 -15.39 -7.32
CA THR A 271 -2.34 -15.11 -8.49
C THR A 271 -3.44 -16.16 -8.58
N LEU A 272 -4.68 -15.74 -8.45
CA LEU A 272 -5.86 -16.53 -8.73
C LEU A 272 -6.15 -16.47 -10.24
N ILE A 273 -6.26 -17.62 -10.87
CA ILE A 273 -6.56 -17.72 -12.31
C ILE A 273 -7.92 -18.38 -12.47
N THR A 274 -8.82 -17.71 -13.12
CA THR A 274 -10.16 -18.21 -13.48
C THR A 274 -10.34 -18.23 -14.99
N ASN A 275 -11.46 -18.75 -15.47
CA ASN A 275 -11.79 -18.74 -16.90
C ASN A 275 -12.02 -17.31 -17.45
N LYS A 276 -12.22 -16.32 -16.56
CA LYS A 276 -12.57 -14.95 -16.97
C LYS A 276 -11.42 -13.97 -16.76
N ARG A 277 -10.59 -14.17 -15.73
CA ARG A 277 -9.58 -13.19 -15.32
C ARG A 277 -8.45 -13.82 -14.51
N LYS A 278 -7.41 -13.03 -14.31
CA LYS A 278 -6.38 -13.27 -13.29
C LYS A 278 -6.54 -12.20 -12.21
N HIS A 279 -6.26 -12.55 -10.97
CA HIS A 279 -6.24 -11.60 -9.88
C HIS A 279 -5.03 -11.86 -8.99
N SER A 280 -4.15 -10.88 -8.86
CA SER A 280 -2.92 -10.98 -8.07
C SER A 280 -2.99 -10.13 -6.82
N LYS A 281 -2.55 -10.71 -5.70
CA LYS A 281 -2.33 -10.01 -4.44
C LYS A 281 -0.93 -10.31 -3.91
N THR A 282 -0.32 -9.33 -3.25
CA THR A 282 0.93 -9.52 -2.53
C THR A 282 0.66 -9.86 -1.06
N ILE A 283 1.52 -10.71 -0.50
CA ILE A 283 1.52 -10.98 0.94
C ILE A 283 2.44 -9.97 1.59
N ASP A 284 1.87 -8.96 2.18
CA ASP A 284 2.63 -7.91 2.86
C ASP A 284 2.63 -8.06 4.39
N ALA A 285 3.20 -7.09 5.09
CA ALA A 285 3.25 -7.06 6.55
C ALA A 285 2.07 -6.29 7.17
N GLY A 286 1.04 -6.02 6.39
CA GLY A 286 -0.09 -5.19 6.76
C GLY A 286 0.06 -3.78 6.18
N SER A 287 -0.17 -3.65 4.88
CA SER A 287 -0.42 -2.36 4.27
C SER A 287 -1.83 -1.92 4.67
N GLY A 288 -1.91 -0.78 5.28
CA GLY A 288 -3.14 -0.10 5.61
C GLY A 288 -3.03 1.35 5.28
#